data_7cffe071168bdd7a93e03666804e6528
#
_entry.id   7cffe071168bdd7a93e03666804e6528
#
_cell.length_a   1.000
_cell.length_b   1.000
_cell.length_c   1.000
_cell.angle_alpha   90.00
_cell.angle_beta   90.00
_cell.angle_gamma   90.00
#
_symmetry.space_group_name_H-M   'P 1'
#
loop_
_entity.id
_entity.type
_entity.pdbx_description
1 polymer ?
#
loop_
_entity_poly.entity_id
_entity_poly.type
_entity_poly.pdbx_seq_one_letter_code
_entity_poly.pdbx_strand_id
1 'polypeptide(L)'
;IERYADQGRCVAHIDGRVVFVRFALPDELVRVELDEPHDRDDRFWTGEVVEVLEPSEDRVTPAWPLAGPLAMGGGVGGADLVHVSLPGQLKWKAITVSEQMSRLGHIDVAVPIERMPGDKAAGGLNWRTRIEMIADDNGMPSMRRRGTHNRVAIDTMPLATRTLLDVAKREHVWEGGFEPGSQIRLSVPEPRGEIVDTAAADDNYAVLVDGELRAGSQLLTEQVTINGTTFDYQVDANGFWQVHRQAPIALGTHVINLVNGQLQSAADAVIWDL
;
A
#
# COMPACT_ATOMS: atom_id res chain seq x y z
N ILE A 1 -13.69 -18.99 9.59
CA ILE A 1 -13.72 -17.86 8.63
C ILE A 1 -14.27 -18.38 7.31
N GLU A 2 -15.19 -17.63 6.69
CA GLU A 2 -15.96 -18.14 5.56
C GLU A 2 -15.47 -17.63 4.21
N ARG A 3 -15.30 -16.32 4.05
CA ARG A 3 -14.98 -15.71 2.75
C ARG A 3 -14.24 -14.39 2.88
N TYR A 4 -13.61 -13.97 1.80
CA TYR A 4 -13.03 -12.63 1.68
C TYR A 4 -14.11 -11.54 1.73
N ALA A 5 -13.72 -10.37 2.19
CA ALA A 5 -14.47 -9.13 2.12
C ALA A 5 -13.55 -7.98 1.68
N ASP A 6 -14.11 -6.79 1.57
CA ASP A 6 -13.36 -5.56 1.27
C ASP A 6 -12.50 -5.09 2.47
N GLN A 7 -11.72 -4.07 2.26
CA GLN A 7 -10.88 -3.41 3.28
C GLN A 7 -9.95 -4.37 4.06
N GLY A 8 -9.49 -5.46 3.42
CA GLY A 8 -8.59 -6.44 4.06
C GLY A 8 -9.22 -7.24 5.18
N ARG A 9 -10.54 -7.46 5.13
CA ARG A 9 -11.30 -8.23 6.12
C ARG A 9 -11.81 -9.53 5.50
N CYS A 10 -12.15 -10.48 6.38
CA CYS A 10 -12.92 -11.67 6.04
C CYS A 10 -14.23 -11.70 6.81
N VAL A 11 -15.18 -12.49 6.34
CA VAL A 11 -16.48 -12.70 6.99
C VAL A 11 -16.44 -13.94 7.84
N ALA A 12 -17.00 -13.83 9.03
CA ALA A 12 -17.37 -14.95 9.88
C ALA A 12 -18.79 -14.72 10.44
N HIS A 13 -19.40 -15.75 11.03
CA HIS A 13 -20.66 -15.64 11.76
C HIS A 13 -20.50 -16.18 13.18
N ILE A 14 -21.07 -15.45 14.15
CA ILE A 14 -21.18 -15.85 15.54
C ILE A 14 -22.64 -15.68 15.96
N ASP A 15 -23.29 -16.76 16.35
CA ASP A 15 -24.70 -16.78 16.75
C ASP A 15 -25.64 -16.11 15.71
N GLY A 16 -25.37 -16.34 14.43
CA GLY A 16 -26.13 -15.79 13.30
C GLY A 16 -25.78 -14.33 12.94
N ARG A 17 -24.84 -13.72 13.63
CA ARG A 17 -24.38 -12.35 13.35
C ARG A 17 -23.12 -12.35 12.52
N VAL A 18 -23.07 -11.45 11.56
CA VAL A 18 -21.88 -11.19 10.72
C VAL A 18 -20.78 -10.54 11.56
N VAL A 19 -19.57 -11.05 11.43
CA VAL A 19 -18.34 -10.45 11.98
C VAL A 19 -17.34 -10.23 10.87
N PHE A 20 -16.86 -8.99 10.70
CA PHE A 20 -15.78 -8.66 9.79
C PHE A 20 -14.44 -8.75 10.53
N VAL A 21 -13.60 -9.69 10.13
CA VAL A 21 -12.37 -10.04 10.83
C VAL A 21 -11.15 -9.62 10.03
N ARG A 22 -10.28 -8.79 10.62
CA ARG A 22 -8.96 -8.45 10.07
C ARG A 22 -7.96 -9.57 10.31
N PHE A 23 -6.99 -9.68 9.40
CA PHE A 23 -5.90 -10.66 9.45
C PHE A 23 -6.34 -12.12 9.49
N ALA A 24 -7.56 -12.40 9.05
CA ALA A 24 -8.06 -13.74 8.83
C ALA A 24 -7.97 -14.12 7.35
N LEU A 25 -8.04 -15.42 7.08
CA LEU A 25 -8.17 -15.99 5.74
C LEU A 25 -9.35 -16.97 5.72
N PRO A 26 -10.02 -17.16 4.59
CA PRO A 26 -11.05 -18.19 4.45
C PRO A 26 -10.54 -19.56 4.87
N ASP A 27 -11.44 -20.37 5.42
CA ASP A 27 -11.21 -21.73 5.91
C ASP A 27 -10.31 -21.82 7.16
N GLU A 28 -9.91 -20.69 7.76
CA GLU A 28 -9.17 -20.70 9.02
C GLU A 28 -10.09 -20.86 10.23
N LEU A 29 -9.57 -21.54 11.25
CA LEU A 29 -10.06 -21.47 12.62
C LEU A 29 -9.19 -20.50 13.41
N VAL A 30 -9.81 -19.42 13.93
CA VAL A 30 -9.09 -18.34 14.61
C VAL A 30 -9.81 -17.92 15.88
N ARG A 31 -9.07 -17.36 16.83
CA ARG A 31 -9.62 -16.57 17.92
C ARG A 31 -9.60 -15.09 17.53
N VAL A 32 -10.72 -14.42 17.73
CA VAL A 32 -10.93 -13.03 17.38
C VAL A 32 -11.21 -12.21 18.63
N GLU A 33 -10.56 -11.07 18.76
CA GLU A 33 -10.95 -10.01 19.69
C GLU A 33 -11.87 -9.04 18.94
N LEU A 34 -13.05 -8.80 19.48
CA LEU A 34 -14.01 -7.87 18.89
C LEU A 34 -13.61 -6.43 19.21
N ASP A 35 -13.82 -5.55 18.26
CA ASP A 35 -13.60 -4.11 18.44
C ASP A 35 -14.62 -3.55 19.45
N GLU A 36 -14.16 -2.71 20.37
CA GLU A 36 -15.02 -2.04 21.36
C GLU A 36 -15.30 -0.57 20.96
N PRO A 37 -16.48 -0.03 21.25
CA PRO A 37 -17.65 -0.72 21.81
C PRO A 37 -18.38 -1.57 20.78
N HIS A 38 -19.01 -2.66 21.22
CA HIS A 38 -19.97 -3.43 20.41
C HIS A 38 -21.24 -3.73 21.21
N ASP A 39 -22.39 -3.78 20.54
CA ASP A 39 -23.69 -4.06 21.15
C ASP A 39 -24.33 -5.28 20.49
N ARG A 40 -25.22 -5.94 21.25
CA ARG A 40 -26.02 -7.06 20.73
C ARG A 40 -26.96 -6.66 19.61
N ASP A 41 -27.34 -5.38 19.53
CA ASP A 41 -28.26 -4.86 18.51
C ASP A 41 -27.55 -4.37 17.24
N ASP A 42 -26.21 -4.34 17.23
CA ASP A 42 -25.44 -4.00 16.04
C ASP A 42 -25.71 -4.96 14.88
N ARG A 43 -25.83 -4.44 13.67
CA ARG A 43 -26.06 -5.25 12.48
C ARG A 43 -24.92 -6.20 12.16
N PHE A 44 -23.72 -5.84 12.51
CA PHE A 44 -22.50 -6.62 12.37
C PHE A 44 -21.50 -6.18 13.43
N TRP A 45 -20.54 -7.03 13.68
CA TRP A 45 -19.37 -6.68 14.51
C TRP A 45 -18.12 -6.63 13.66
N THR A 46 -17.09 -6.00 14.19
CA THR A 46 -15.72 -6.01 13.66
C THR A 46 -14.77 -6.56 14.70
N GLY A 47 -13.63 -7.05 14.25
CA GLY A 47 -12.60 -7.56 15.16
C GLY A 47 -11.33 -7.94 14.41
N GLU A 48 -10.36 -8.37 15.18
CA GLU A 48 -9.03 -8.71 14.70
C GLU A 48 -8.59 -10.09 15.24
N VAL A 49 -7.87 -10.84 14.42
CA VAL A 49 -7.29 -12.13 14.84
C VAL A 49 -6.26 -11.91 15.95
N VAL A 50 -6.43 -12.60 17.07
CA VAL A 50 -5.45 -12.65 18.17
C VAL A 50 -4.68 -13.97 18.20
N GLU A 51 -5.24 -15.04 17.64
CA GLU A 51 -4.60 -16.34 17.53
C GLU A 51 -5.14 -17.12 16.33
N VAL A 52 -4.25 -17.80 15.63
CA VAL A 52 -4.60 -18.72 14.53
C VAL A 52 -4.47 -20.14 15.04
N LEU A 53 -5.57 -20.88 15.07
CA LEU A 53 -5.62 -22.25 15.54
C LEU A 53 -5.39 -23.25 14.41
N GLU A 54 -6.03 -23.01 13.25
CA GLU A 54 -5.87 -23.79 12.03
C GLU A 54 -5.61 -22.83 10.87
N PRO A 55 -4.37 -22.76 10.34
CA PRO A 55 -4.02 -21.81 9.30
C PRO A 55 -4.46 -22.27 7.92
N SER A 56 -4.81 -21.31 7.05
CA SER A 56 -4.95 -21.50 5.60
C SER A 56 -3.57 -21.76 4.95
N GLU A 57 -3.56 -22.44 3.80
CA GLU A 57 -2.37 -22.62 2.96
C GLU A 57 -1.79 -21.30 2.44
N ASP A 58 -2.65 -20.27 2.32
CA ASP A 58 -2.26 -18.92 1.89
C ASP A 58 -1.69 -18.07 3.02
N ARG A 59 -1.62 -18.58 4.26
CA ARG A 59 -1.06 -17.82 5.38
C ARG A 59 0.46 -17.83 5.36
N VAL A 60 1.04 -16.64 5.56
CA VAL A 60 2.48 -16.48 5.70
C VAL A 60 2.83 -15.66 6.95
N THR A 61 4.07 -15.82 7.43
CA THR A 61 4.61 -14.92 8.45
C THR A 61 4.77 -13.52 7.84
N PRO A 62 4.24 -12.48 8.50
CA PRO A 62 4.37 -11.11 8.03
C PRO A 62 5.83 -10.69 7.82
N ALA A 63 6.16 -10.25 6.60
CA ALA A 63 7.48 -9.69 6.31
C ALA A 63 7.70 -8.34 7.02
N TRP A 64 6.63 -7.67 7.43
CA TRP A 64 6.64 -6.48 8.27
C TRP A 64 5.72 -6.70 9.49
N PRO A 65 6.25 -7.24 10.61
CA PRO A 65 5.44 -7.59 11.77
C PRO A 65 4.65 -6.43 12.37
N LEU A 66 5.20 -5.20 12.33
CA LEU A 66 4.50 -4.00 12.82
C LEU A 66 3.20 -3.72 12.06
N ALA A 67 3.06 -4.14 10.80
CA ALA A 67 1.81 -4.01 10.04
C ALA A 67 0.82 -5.16 10.32
N GLY A 68 1.22 -6.17 11.05
CA GLY A 68 0.40 -7.31 11.45
C GLY A 68 -0.64 -7.01 12.53
N PRO A 69 -1.20 -8.06 13.15
CA PRO A 69 -2.21 -7.94 14.21
C PRO A 69 -1.71 -7.16 15.43
N LEU A 70 -2.60 -6.37 16.03
CA LEU A 70 -2.30 -5.57 17.21
C LEU A 70 -1.87 -6.43 18.39
N ALA A 71 -2.58 -7.54 18.65
CA ALA A 71 -2.27 -8.48 19.72
C ALA A 71 -0.89 -9.15 19.57
N MET A 72 -0.33 -9.18 18.35
CA MET A 72 1.03 -9.68 18.04
C MET A 72 2.10 -8.58 18.01
N GLY A 73 1.80 -7.40 18.59
CA GLY A 73 2.71 -6.27 18.64
C GLY A 73 2.69 -5.37 17.39
N GLY A 74 1.82 -5.67 16.44
CA GLY A 74 1.63 -4.90 15.21
C GLY A 74 0.70 -3.72 15.37
N GLY A 75 -0.15 -3.53 14.37
CA GLY A 75 -1.24 -2.54 14.38
C GLY A 75 -0.99 -1.32 13.50
N VAL A 76 0.20 -1.10 12.93
CA VAL A 76 0.39 0.02 12.00
C VAL A 76 -0.31 -0.25 10.66
N GLY A 77 -0.71 0.82 9.96
CA GLY A 77 -1.33 0.72 8.64
C GLY A 77 -0.33 0.48 7.51
N GLY A 78 -0.84 0.38 6.29
CA GLY A 78 -0.04 0.37 5.05
C GLY A 78 0.20 -1.00 4.43
N ALA A 79 -0.10 -2.11 5.12
CA ALA A 79 0.05 -3.47 4.60
C ALA A 79 -1.02 -4.43 5.15
N ASP A 80 -2.29 -4.20 4.84
CA ASP A 80 -3.42 -4.97 5.38
C ASP A 80 -3.38 -6.47 5.05
N LEU A 81 -2.72 -6.86 3.96
CA LEU A 81 -2.59 -8.25 3.53
C LEU A 81 -1.19 -8.83 3.82
N VAL A 82 -0.48 -8.31 4.81
CA VAL A 82 0.88 -8.73 5.16
C VAL A 82 0.97 -10.20 5.60
N HIS A 83 -0.13 -10.78 6.05
CA HIS A 83 -0.28 -12.18 6.49
C HIS A 83 -0.63 -13.14 5.35
N VAL A 84 -0.78 -12.65 4.14
CA VAL A 84 -1.26 -13.41 2.97
C VAL A 84 -0.14 -13.65 1.98
N SER A 85 -0.03 -14.87 1.45
CA SER A 85 0.89 -15.20 0.38
C SER A 85 0.71 -14.30 -0.84
N LEU A 86 1.77 -14.06 -1.61
CA LEU A 86 1.64 -13.22 -2.81
C LEU A 86 0.61 -13.73 -3.82
N PRO A 87 0.46 -15.04 -4.09
CA PRO A 87 -0.66 -15.55 -4.89
C PRO A 87 -2.02 -15.30 -4.23
N GLY A 88 -2.12 -15.53 -2.92
CA GLY A 88 -3.34 -15.29 -2.15
C GLY A 88 -3.81 -13.84 -2.20
N GLN A 89 -2.89 -12.88 -2.19
CA GLN A 89 -3.21 -11.45 -2.34
C GLN A 89 -3.87 -11.15 -3.70
N LEU A 90 -3.41 -11.76 -4.79
CA LEU A 90 -4.03 -11.59 -6.11
C LEU A 90 -5.43 -12.21 -6.14
N LYS A 91 -5.58 -13.42 -5.60
CA LYS A 91 -6.87 -14.10 -5.45
C LYS A 91 -7.86 -13.26 -4.66
N TRP A 92 -7.45 -12.73 -3.50
CA TRP A 92 -8.29 -11.86 -2.67
C TRP A 92 -8.76 -10.63 -3.44
N LYS A 93 -7.84 -9.91 -4.07
CA LYS A 93 -8.16 -8.69 -4.85
C LYS A 93 -9.12 -9.00 -6.00
N ALA A 94 -8.90 -10.09 -6.74
CA ALA A 94 -9.78 -10.50 -7.84
C ALA A 94 -11.20 -10.76 -7.35
N ILE A 95 -11.35 -11.52 -6.27
CA ILE A 95 -12.65 -11.84 -5.66
C ILE A 95 -13.35 -10.57 -5.19
N THR A 96 -12.63 -9.70 -4.46
CA THR A 96 -13.19 -8.46 -3.92
C THR A 96 -13.68 -7.53 -5.05
N VAL A 97 -12.89 -7.32 -6.10
CA VAL A 97 -13.30 -6.46 -7.21
C VAL A 97 -14.49 -7.06 -7.96
N SER A 98 -14.48 -8.37 -8.28
CA SER A 98 -15.59 -9.03 -8.95
C SER A 98 -16.87 -8.99 -8.11
N GLU A 99 -16.78 -9.17 -6.80
CA GLU A 99 -17.95 -9.05 -5.89
C GLU A 99 -18.52 -7.62 -5.87
N GLN A 100 -17.66 -6.60 -5.83
CA GLN A 100 -18.12 -5.21 -5.88
C GLN A 100 -18.77 -4.87 -7.22
N MET A 101 -18.23 -5.36 -8.33
CA MET A 101 -18.81 -5.18 -9.66
C MET A 101 -20.20 -5.85 -9.76
N SER A 102 -20.36 -7.06 -9.24
CA SER A 102 -21.64 -7.75 -9.21
C SER A 102 -22.65 -7.05 -8.31
N ARG A 103 -22.27 -6.71 -7.05
CA ARG A 103 -23.20 -6.16 -6.06
C ARG A 103 -23.62 -4.72 -6.32
N LEU A 104 -22.68 -3.86 -6.74
CA LEU A 104 -22.91 -2.42 -6.92
C LEU A 104 -23.11 -2.05 -8.38
N GLY A 105 -22.35 -2.66 -9.27
CA GLY A 105 -22.43 -2.41 -10.71
C GLY A 105 -23.45 -3.28 -11.44
N HIS A 106 -23.97 -4.34 -10.79
CA HIS A 106 -24.81 -5.36 -11.41
C HIS A 106 -24.18 -5.99 -12.66
N ILE A 107 -22.85 -6.15 -12.63
CA ILE A 107 -22.03 -6.70 -13.71
C ILE A 107 -21.29 -7.92 -13.19
N ASP A 108 -21.62 -9.08 -13.71
CA ASP A 108 -20.92 -10.32 -13.39
C ASP A 108 -19.69 -10.45 -14.30
N VAL A 109 -18.52 -10.19 -13.75
CA VAL A 109 -17.25 -10.24 -14.48
C VAL A 109 -16.15 -10.83 -13.62
N ALA A 110 -15.33 -11.69 -14.21
CA ALA A 110 -14.07 -12.12 -13.61
C ALA A 110 -12.99 -11.09 -13.97
N VAL A 111 -12.50 -10.39 -12.96
CA VAL A 111 -11.49 -9.35 -13.15
C VAL A 111 -10.10 -9.95 -12.99
N PRO A 112 -9.26 -9.94 -14.04
CA PRO A 112 -7.87 -10.37 -13.92
C PRO A 112 -7.09 -9.35 -13.07
N ILE A 113 -6.33 -9.86 -12.11
CA ILE A 113 -5.43 -9.04 -11.29
C ILE A 113 -4.00 -9.44 -11.62
N GLU A 114 -3.23 -8.49 -12.10
CA GLU A 114 -1.84 -8.69 -12.46
C GLU A 114 -0.91 -8.11 -11.39
N ARG A 115 0.22 -8.78 -11.22
CA ARG A 115 1.28 -8.29 -10.33
C ARG A 115 2.12 -7.25 -11.06
N MET A 116 2.50 -6.20 -10.36
CA MET A 116 3.46 -5.24 -10.90
C MET A 116 4.83 -5.92 -11.17
N PRO A 117 5.51 -5.51 -12.24
CA PRO A 117 6.85 -6.02 -12.56
C PRO A 117 7.82 -5.86 -11.37
N GLY A 118 8.61 -6.88 -11.11
CA GLY A 118 9.60 -6.89 -10.04
C GLY A 118 9.08 -7.29 -8.65
N ASP A 119 7.80 -7.17 -8.34
CA ASP A 119 7.26 -7.43 -7.01
C ASP A 119 7.45 -8.87 -6.53
N LYS A 120 7.38 -9.84 -7.44
CA LYS A 120 7.62 -11.25 -7.08
C LYS A 120 9.05 -11.45 -6.58
N ALA A 121 10.02 -10.85 -7.26
CA ALA A 121 11.44 -10.96 -6.89
C ALA A 121 11.73 -10.23 -5.58
N ALA A 122 11.03 -9.12 -5.33
CA ALA A 122 11.13 -8.34 -4.10
C ALA A 122 10.28 -8.89 -2.93
N GLY A 123 9.57 -10.00 -3.12
CA GLY A 123 8.69 -10.54 -2.08
C GLY A 123 7.50 -9.62 -1.71
N GLY A 124 7.09 -8.72 -2.62
CA GLY A 124 6.05 -7.71 -2.36
C GLY A 124 6.53 -6.51 -1.53
N LEU A 125 7.84 -6.32 -1.42
CA LEU A 125 8.48 -5.22 -0.69
C LEU A 125 9.17 -4.23 -1.64
N ASN A 126 9.72 -3.16 -1.10
CA ASN A 126 10.59 -2.19 -1.81
C ASN A 126 9.96 -1.58 -3.08
N TRP A 127 8.69 -1.22 -3.03
CA TRP A 127 7.98 -0.66 -4.19
C TRP A 127 7.53 0.79 -4.00
N ARG A 128 7.49 1.31 -2.75
CA ARG A 128 6.98 2.65 -2.42
C ARG A 128 8.03 3.73 -2.65
N THR A 129 7.72 4.70 -3.49
CA THR A 129 8.56 5.87 -3.78
C THR A 129 8.23 7.07 -2.91
N ARG A 130 7.13 7.02 -2.16
CA ARG A 130 6.70 8.08 -1.23
C ARG A 130 6.19 7.45 0.05
N ILE A 131 6.61 7.98 1.18
CA ILE A 131 6.13 7.60 2.51
C ILE A 131 5.78 8.84 3.31
N GLU A 132 4.84 8.67 4.24
CA GLU A 132 4.45 9.70 5.18
C GLU A 132 4.38 9.10 6.57
N MET A 133 4.92 9.82 7.53
CA MET A 133 5.02 9.45 8.93
C MET A 133 4.64 10.65 9.79
N ILE A 134 4.51 10.44 11.08
CA ILE A 134 4.26 11.50 12.05
C ILE A 134 5.26 11.36 13.19
N ALA A 135 5.80 12.47 13.67
CA ALA A 135 6.68 12.44 14.83
C ALA A 135 5.90 12.04 16.09
N ASP A 136 6.44 11.12 16.87
CA ASP A 136 5.88 10.76 18.18
C ASP A 136 6.21 11.83 19.24
N ASP A 137 5.84 11.57 20.48
CA ASP A 137 6.05 12.51 21.60
C ASP A 137 7.55 12.70 21.96
N ASN A 138 8.42 11.83 21.45
CA ASN A 138 9.87 11.92 21.59
C ASN A 138 10.55 12.51 20.33
N GLY A 139 9.77 12.94 19.34
CA GLY A 139 10.27 13.45 18.07
C GLY A 139 10.81 12.38 17.12
N MET A 140 10.46 11.10 17.32
CA MET A 140 10.86 10.00 16.46
C MET A 140 9.83 9.77 15.33
N PRO A 141 10.27 9.41 14.11
CA PRO A 141 9.35 8.98 13.06
C PRO A 141 8.50 7.82 13.54
N SER A 142 7.21 7.91 13.32
CA SER A 142 6.26 6.95 13.87
C SER A 142 5.07 6.74 12.95
N MET A 143 4.33 5.67 13.20
CA MET A 143 3.05 5.38 12.58
C MET A 143 1.97 5.17 13.66
N ARG A 144 0.73 5.54 13.34
CA ARG A 144 -0.39 5.30 14.25
C ARG A 144 -0.80 3.84 14.21
N ARG A 145 -1.13 3.29 15.38
CA ARG A 145 -1.81 2.00 15.48
C ARG A 145 -3.29 2.18 15.15
N ARG A 146 -3.84 1.23 14.40
CA ARG A 146 -5.26 1.21 13.99
C ARG A 146 -6.18 1.33 15.21
N GLY A 147 -7.25 2.09 15.03
CA GLY A 147 -8.28 2.28 16.07
C GLY A 147 -7.81 3.03 17.32
N THR A 148 -6.57 3.53 17.34
CA THR A 148 -6.01 4.23 18.50
C THR A 148 -5.33 5.55 18.11
N HIS A 149 -5.01 6.36 19.11
CA HIS A 149 -4.12 7.52 18.96
C HIS A 149 -2.64 7.18 19.25
N ASN A 150 -2.37 5.93 19.65
CA ASN A 150 -1.03 5.48 19.98
C ASN A 150 -0.14 5.48 18.74
N ARG A 151 1.09 5.95 18.91
CA ARG A 151 2.13 5.97 17.88
C ARG A 151 3.19 4.94 18.20
N VAL A 152 3.73 4.33 17.17
CA VAL A 152 4.84 3.39 17.28
C VAL A 152 5.99 3.96 16.46
N ALA A 153 7.10 4.25 17.14
CA ALA A 153 8.32 4.65 16.46
C ALA A 153 8.77 3.56 15.47
N ILE A 154 9.22 3.99 14.31
CA ILE A 154 9.77 3.12 13.28
C ILE A 154 11.17 3.59 12.90
N ASP A 155 12.04 2.66 12.61
CA ASP A 155 13.41 2.85 12.14
C ASP A 155 13.60 2.39 10.68
N THR A 156 12.55 1.87 10.08
CA THR A 156 12.51 1.43 8.70
C THR A 156 11.06 1.27 8.22
N MET A 157 10.88 1.22 6.90
CA MET A 157 9.61 0.86 6.26
C MET A 157 9.89 -0.10 5.11
N PRO A 158 9.71 -1.41 5.29
CA PRO A 158 10.07 -2.42 4.28
C PRO A 158 9.35 -2.28 2.93
N LEU A 159 8.24 -1.55 2.87
CA LEU A 159 7.53 -1.25 1.62
C LEU A 159 8.24 -0.17 0.79
N ALA A 160 9.04 0.71 1.43
CA ALA A 160 9.76 1.77 0.75
C ALA A 160 10.86 1.20 -0.15
N THR A 161 11.12 1.86 -1.27
CA THR A 161 12.22 1.49 -2.14
C THR A 161 13.55 1.61 -1.41
N ARG A 162 14.55 0.85 -1.83
CA ARG A 162 15.89 0.91 -1.22
C ARG A 162 16.48 2.31 -1.32
N THR A 163 16.32 2.95 -2.49
CA THR A 163 16.76 4.33 -2.71
C THR A 163 16.13 5.29 -1.71
N LEU A 164 14.82 5.14 -1.40
CA LEU A 164 14.16 5.96 -0.39
C LEU A 164 14.72 5.69 1.00
N LEU A 165 14.96 4.42 1.36
CA LEU A 165 15.54 4.06 2.65
C LEU A 165 16.98 4.60 2.80
N ASP A 166 17.77 4.60 1.72
CA ASP A 166 19.12 5.16 1.70
C ASP A 166 19.09 6.69 1.88
N VAL A 167 18.15 7.38 1.23
CA VAL A 167 17.91 8.82 1.45
C VAL A 167 17.52 9.08 2.91
N ALA A 168 16.56 8.31 3.45
CA ALA A 168 16.12 8.47 4.83
C ALA A 168 17.27 8.30 5.85
N LYS A 169 18.18 7.36 5.56
CA LYS A 169 19.39 7.16 6.36
C LYS A 169 20.37 8.31 6.20
N ARG A 170 20.67 8.74 4.97
CA ARG A 170 21.59 9.84 4.68
C ARG A 170 21.14 11.15 5.31
N GLU A 171 19.84 11.43 5.28
CA GLU A 171 19.23 12.63 5.86
C GLU A 171 18.89 12.49 7.36
N HIS A 172 19.37 11.43 8.01
CA HIS A 172 19.19 11.17 9.44
C HIS A 172 17.73 11.15 9.91
N VAL A 173 16.81 10.78 9.03
CA VAL A 173 15.36 10.80 9.33
C VAL A 173 15.04 9.85 10.48
N TRP A 174 15.66 8.67 10.51
CA TRP A 174 15.42 7.66 11.54
C TRP A 174 15.99 8.00 12.91
N GLU A 175 16.83 9.03 13.00
CA GLU A 175 17.43 9.50 14.26
C GLU A 175 16.50 10.45 15.03
N GLY A 176 15.40 10.89 14.41
CA GLY A 176 14.42 11.76 15.05
C GLY A 176 14.82 13.22 15.05
N GLY A 177 14.49 13.91 16.15
CA GLY A 177 14.74 15.36 16.31
C GLY A 177 13.65 16.22 15.63
N PHE A 178 12.48 15.65 15.39
CA PHE A 178 11.30 16.38 14.88
C PHE A 178 10.48 16.94 16.04
N GLU A 179 9.73 18.01 15.78
CA GLU A 179 8.73 18.48 16.72
C GLU A 179 7.61 17.43 16.86
N PRO A 180 7.17 17.11 18.09
CA PRO A 180 6.09 16.14 18.29
C PRO A 180 4.85 16.50 17.51
N GLY A 181 4.34 15.53 16.72
CA GLY A 181 3.15 15.71 15.90
C GLY A 181 3.41 16.20 14.47
N SER A 182 4.62 16.61 14.12
CA SER A 182 4.97 17.02 12.76
C SER A 182 4.77 15.90 11.76
N GLN A 183 4.27 16.23 10.58
CA GLN A 183 4.22 15.33 9.44
C GLN A 183 5.57 15.25 8.76
N ILE A 184 6.08 14.05 8.56
CA ILE A 184 7.36 13.78 7.91
C ILE A 184 7.06 13.05 6.61
N ARG A 185 7.37 13.67 5.47
CA ARG A 185 7.18 13.05 4.15
C ARG A 185 8.53 12.90 3.46
N LEU A 186 8.75 11.72 2.88
CA LEU A 186 9.84 11.46 1.96
C LEU A 186 9.29 11.12 0.59
N SER A 187 9.86 11.74 -0.44
CA SER A 187 9.53 11.50 -1.84
C SER A 187 10.83 11.30 -2.61
N VAL A 188 11.00 10.13 -3.22
CA VAL A 188 12.21 9.77 -3.96
C VAL A 188 11.80 9.11 -5.27
N PRO A 189 11.90 9.82 -6.42
CA PRO A 189 11.68 9.23 -7.73
C PRO A 189 12.58 8.03 -7.95
N GLU A 190 12.01 6.94 -8.43
CA GLU A 190 12.79 5.77 -8.81
C GLU A 190 13.33 5.93 -10.23
N PRO A 191 14.62 5.61 -10.43
CA PRO A 191 15.17 5.49 -11.77
C PRO A 191 14.44 4.39 -12.56
N ARG A 192 14.33 4.59 -13.81
CA ARG A 192 13.55 3.79 -14.77
C ARG A 192 14.26 2.52 -15.18
N GLY A 193 13.45 1.57 -15.59
CA GLY A 193 13.94 0.32 -16.13
C GLY A 193 14.21 -0.72 -15.06
N GLU A 194 14.97 -1.74 -15.42
CA GLU A 194 15.35 -2.83 -14.53
C GLU A 194 15.98 -2.31 -13.25
N ILE A 195 15.78 -3.06 -12.17
CA ILE A 195 16.27 -2.77 -10.83
C ILE A 195 17.78 -2.49 -10.89
N VAL A 196 18.14 -1.24 -11.04
CA VAL A 196 19.52 -0.80 -10.86
C VAL A 196 19.55 -0.10 -9.50
N ASP A 197 20.41 -0.58 -8.61
CA ASP A 197 20.79 0.11 -7.38
C ASP A 197 21.57 1.39 -7.77
N THR A 198 20.86 2.38 -8.28
CA THR A 198 21.45 3.70 -8.50
C THR A 198 21.09 4.55 -7.32
N ALA A 199 22.10 5.13 -6.69
CA ALA A 199 21.90 6.25 -5.78
C ALA A 199 20.93 7.24 -6.41
N ALA A 200 19.96 7.74 -5.65
CA ALA A 200 19.14 8.86 -6.09
C ALA A 200 20.08 9.91 -6.69
N ALA A 201 19.76 10.46 -7.86
CA ALA A 201 20.48 11.61 -8.38
C ALA A 201 20.60 12.60 -7.24
N ASP A 202 21.79 13.13 -7.01
CA ASP A 202 22.22 13.74 -5.75
C ASP A 202 21.21 14.70 -5.12
N ASP A 203 20.30 15.32 -5.90
CA ASP A 203 19.27 16.24 -5.42
C ASP A 203 17.82 15.90 -5.81
N ASN A 204 17.57 14.79 -6.51
CA ASN A 204 16.21 14.43 -6.96
C ASN A 204 15.44 13.62 -5.90
N TYR A 205 15.33 14.18 -4.73
CA TYR A 205 14.56 13.66 -3.61
C TYR A 205 14.05 14.82 -2.76
N ALA A 206 13.09 14.58 -1.88
CA ALA A 206 12.64 15.55 -0.89
C ALA A 206 12.38 14.88 0.47
N VAL A 207 12.82 15.57 1.52
CA VAL A 207 12.37 15.38 2.89
C VAL A 207 11.58 16.62 3.28
N LEU A 208 10.29 16.47 3.55
CA LEU A 208 9.43 17.55 3.99
C LEU A 208 9.02 17.34 5.44
N VAL A 209 8.94 18.43 6.18
CA VAL A 209 8.37 18.47 7.53
C VAL A 209 7.26 19.50 7.54
N ASP A 210 6.03 19.09 7.87
CA ASP A 210 4.82 19.91 7.82
C ASP A 210 4.62 20.64 6.48
N GLY A 211 5.04 19.98 5.39
CA GLY A 211 4.97 20.49 4.02
C GLY A 211 6.14 21.38 3.61
N GLU A 212 7.02 21.76 4.52
CA GLU A 212 8.19 22.60 4.23
C GLU A 212 9.41 21.73 3.91
N LEU A 213 10.23 22.17 2.95
CA LEU A 213 11.42 21.46 2.51
C LEU A 213 12.51 21.50 3.59
N ARG A 214 12.89 20.32 4.11
CA ARG A 214 14.03 20.15 5.01
C ARG A 214 15.32 19.79 4.28
N ALA A 215 15.21 18.92 3.24
CA ALA A 215 16.36 18.49 2.44
C ALA A 215 15.93 18.07 1.03
N GLY A 216 16.84 18.18 0.07
CA GLY A 216 16.62 17.85 -1.33
C GLY A 216 15.95 18.98 -2.12
N SER A 217 14.99 18.67 -2.97
CA SER A 217 14.32 19.60 -3.89
C SER A 217 12.82 19.59 -3.74
N GLN A 218 12.18 20.78 -3.76
CA GLN A 218 10.73 20.91 -3.75
C GLN A 218 10.10 20.36 -5.04
N LEU A 219 10.80 20.49 -6.15
CA LEU A 219 10.36 20.03 -7.47
C LEU A 219 11.18 18.80 -7.87
N LEU A 220 10.51 17.68 -8.05
CA LEU A 220 11.11 16.39 -8.38
C LEU A 220 10.89 16.05 -9.84
N THR A 221 11.90 15.48 -10.48
CA THR A 221 11.77 14.95 -11.84
C THR A 221 11.40 13.48 -11.79
N GLU A 222 10.18 13.18 -12.20
CA GLU A 222 9.71 11.82 -12.44
C GLU A 222 9.81 11.52 -13.93
N GLN A 223 10.40 10.41 -14.27
CA GLN A 223 10.52 10.02 -15.66
C GLN A 223 9.80 8.70 -15.91
N VAL A 224 9.06 8.61 -17.01
CA VAL A 224 8.28 7.45 -17.41
C VAL A 224 8.64 7.08 -18.84
N THR A 225 9.16 5.87 -19.06
CA THR A 225 9.48 5.37 -20.40
C THR A 225 8.44 4.37 -20.85
N ILE A 226 7.72 4.67 -21.93
CA ILE A 226 6.69 3.82 -22.52
C ILE A 226 7.00 3.63 -23.99
N ASN A 227 7.08 2.38 -24.44
CA ASN A 227 7.35 2.02 -25.85
C ASN A 227 8.59 2.75 -26.42
N GLY A 228 9.64 2.91 -25.60
CA GLY A 228 10.89 3.56 -26.00
C GLY A 228 10.86 5.10 -25.99
N THR A 229 9.73 5.72 -25.67
CA THR A 229 9.62 7.16 -25.48
C THR A 229 9.66 7.50 -23.99
N THR A 230 10.54 8.43 -23.62
CA THR A 230 10.68 8.91 -22.23
C THR A 230 9.97 10.24 -22.08
N PHE A 231 9.17 10.34 -21.04
CA PHE A 231 8.45 11.54 -20.62
C PHE A 231 9.00 11.99 -19.26
N ASP A 232 9.34 13.26 -19.16
CA ASP A 232 9.81 13.90 -17.93
C ASP A 232 8.68 14.74 -17.33
N TYR A 233 8.36 14.50 -16.06
CA TYR A 233 7.36 15.24 -15.32
C TYR A 233 8.02 15.99 -14.17
N GLN A 234 7.68 17.26 -14.01
CA GLN A 234 8.04 18.03 -12.83
C GLN A 234 6.91 17.93 -11.82
N VAL A 235 7.17 17.31 -10.68
CA VAL A 235 6.17 17.01 -9.66
C VAL A 235 6.57 17.67 -8.37
N ASP A 236 5.67 18.46 -7.78
CA ASP A 236 5.89 18.98 -6.43
C ASP A 236 6.03 17.83 -5.44
N ALA A 237 7.00 17.90 -4.54
CA ALA A 237 7.27 16.87 -3.56
C ALA A 237 6.08 16.62 -2.61
N ASN A 238 5.24 17.63 -2.39
CA ASN A 238 3.96 17.53 -1.68
C ASN A 238 2.81 17.06 -2.57
N GLY A 239 3.00 17.07 -3.89
CA GLY A 239 1.98 16.71 -4.87
C GLY A 239 1.71 15.21 -4.94
N PHE A 240 0.63 14.88 -5.63
CA PHE A 240 0.30 13.49 -5.92
C PHE A 240 1.20 12.91 -7.00
N TRP A 241 1.69 11.70 -6.79
CA TRP A 241 2.27 10.81 -7.78
C TRP A 241 1.98 9.38 -7.38
N GLN A 242 1.87 8.46 -8.33
CA GLN A 242 1.66 7.05 -8.01
C GLN A 242 2.81 6.52 -7.16
N VAL A 243 2.46 6.00 -5.98
CA VAL A 243 3.47 5.58 -4.99
C VAL A 243 4.21 4.29 -5.35
N HIS A 244 3.63 3.46 -6.19
CA HIS A 244 4.29 2.24 -6.68
C HIS A 244 5.20 2.59 -7.86
N ARG A 245 6.50 2.32 -7.73
CA ARG A 245 7.54 2.67 -8.72
C ARG A 245 7.24 2.25 -10.15
N GLN A 246 6.49 1.15 -10.37
CA GLN A 246 6.12 0.65 -11.69
C GLN A 246 4.74 1.12 -12.18
N ALA A 247 3.93 1.74 -11.32
CA ALA A 247 2.57 2.11 -11.68
C ALA A 247 2.49 3.09 -12.85
N PRO A 248 3.31 4.16 -12.94
CA PRO A 248 3.23 5.08 -14.06
C PRO A 248 3.48 4.39 -15.41
N ILE A 249 4.47 3.48 -15.47
CA ILE A 249 4.79 2.73 -16.69
C ILE A 249 3.70 1.72 -17.00
N ALA A 250 3.29 0.91 -16.02
CA ALA A 250 2.30 -0.14 -16.22
C ALA A 250 0.94 0.41 -16.65
N LEU A 251 0.45 1.44 -15.95
CA LEU A 251 -0.83 2.10 -16.26
C LEU A 251 -0.76 2.81 -17.61
N GLY A 252 0.28 3.60 -17.87
CA GLY A 252 0.45 4.30 -19.13
C GLY A 252 0.57 3.34 -20.32
N THR A 253 1.34 2.27 -20.19
CA THR A 253 1.45 1.23 -21.21
C THR A 253 0.09 0.57 -21.49
N HIS A 254 -0.65 0.23 -20.43
CA HIS A 254 -1.97 -0.39 -20.55
C HIS A 254 -2.95 0.53 -21.29
N VAL A 255 -3.04 1.79 -20.91
CA VAL A 255 -3.90 2.79 -21.57
C VAL A 255 -3.53 2.96 -23.04
N ILE A 256 -2.24 3.13 -23.35
CA ILE A 256 -1.78 3.29 -24.74
C ILE A 256 -2.12 2.06 -25.58
N ASN A 257 -1.94 0.86 -25.04
CA ASN A 257 -2.28 -0.39 -25.74
C ASN A 257 -3.78 -0.52 -26.00
N LEU A 258 -4.62 -0.14 -25.04
CA LEU A 258 -6.08 -0.11 -25.23
C LEU A 258 -6.48 0.90 -26.30
N VAL A 259 -5.96 2.10 -26.26
CA VAL A 259 -6.25 3.16 -27.24
C VAL A 259 -5.81 2.70 -28.63
N ASN A 260 -4.58 2.24 -28.79
CA ASN A 260 -4.06 1.76 -30.09
C ASN A 260 -4.85 0.55 -30.62
N GLY A 261 -5.33 -0.33 -29.76
CA GLY A 261 -6.15 -1.49 -30.14
C GLY A 261 -7.55 -1.11 -30.60
N GLN A 262 -8.06 0.04 -30.22
CA GLN A 262 -9.41 0.51 -30.60
C GLN A 262 -9.39 1.50 -31.80
N LEU A 263 -8.27 2.20 -31.99
CA LEU A 263 -8.15 3.19 -33.07
C LEU A 263 -7.85 2.51 -34.41
N GLN A 264 -8.81 2.52 -35.34
CA GLN A 264 -8.61 2.12 -36.73
C GLN A 264 -7.92 3.23 -37.57
N SER A 265 -8.06 4.49 -37.16
CA SER A 265 -7.40 5.67 -37.73
C SER A 265 -7.27 6.74 -36.66
N ALA A 266 -6.09 7.33 -36.55
CA ALA A 266 -5.83 8.42 -35.59
C ALA A 266 -6.35 9.79 -36.07
N ALA A 267 -6.68 9.95 -37.36
CA ALA A 267 -6.96 11.27 -37.93
C ALA A 267 -8.25 11.93 -37.42
N ASP A 268 -9.23 11.13 -36.99
CA ASP A 268 -10.54 11.64 -36.55
C ASP A 268 -10.92 11.12 -35.14
N ALA A 269 -9.95 10.65 -34.37
CA ALA A 269 -10.19 10.08 -33.05
C ALA A 269 -10.39 11.19 -31.99
N VAL A 270 -11.44 11.05 -31.19
CA VAL A 270 -11.67 11.86 -30.00
C VAL A 270 -11.43 10.99 -28.77
N ILE A 271 -10.51 11.39 -27.91
CA ILE A 271 -10.20 10.71 -26.66
C ILE A 271 -10.71 11.58 -25.51
N TRP A 272 -11.49 11.00 -24.64
CA TRP A 272 -11.97 11.66 -23.43
C TRP A 272 -11.22 11.07 -22.23
N ASP A 273 -10.57 11.92 -21.47
CA ASP A 273 -10.00 11.64 -20.17
C ASP A 273 -10.97 12.22 -19.12
N LEU A 274 -11.60 11.32 -18.32
CA LEU A 274 -12.68 11.65 -17.38
C LEU A 274 -12.23 11.54 -15.93
#